data_27f681c4f017c60aa0237c36709eb456
#
_entry.id   27f681c4f017c60aa0237c36709eb456
#
_cell.length_a   1.000
_cell.length_b   1.000
_cell.length_c   1.000
_cell.angle_alpha   90.00
_cell.angle_beta   90.00
_cell.angle_gamma   90.00
#
_symmetry.space_group_name_H-M   'P 1'
#
loop_
_entity.id
_entity.type
_entity.pdbx_description
1 polymer ?
#
loop_
_entity_poly.entity_id
_entity_poly.type
_entity_poly.pdbx_seq_one_letter_code
_entity_poly.pdbx_strand_id
1 'polypeptide(L)'
;KLKEYDYIFYCDVDMRFVNYIGDEIFGDGLTATQHPMYAFKRPLWMPFDPNPESEAYIKQPGTLIESEGKPLFMPLYFAGGFQGGKTEKYLEAAKIISKMIDKDLSKNYIARWNDESHWNKYLMDNPPARVLTPSFVYPDSLIEEYYKPIWGCNYPPKIVTLTKKFTTRILSAQEQATLRGMSDLTKL
;
A
#
# COMPACT_ATOMS: atom_id res chain seq x y z
N LYS A 1 -17.41 -12.57 -12.44
CA LYS A 1 -16.84 -13.55 -11.49
C LYS A 1 -16.46 -12.88 -10.15
N LEU A 2 -15.66 -11.78 -10.11
CA LEU A 2 -15.28 -11.15 -8.82
C LEU A 2 -16.48 -10.62 -8.03
N LYS A 3 -17.52 -10.15 -8.69
CA LYS A 3 -18.74 -9.62 -8.06
C LYS A 3 -19.61 -10.67 -7.35
N GLU A 4 -19.27 -11.94 -7.47
CA GLU A 4 -19.97 -13.05 -6.80
C GLU A 4 -19.49 -13.24 -5.35
N TYR A 5 -18.42 -12.55 -4.94
CA TYR A 5 -17.86 -12.59 -3.61
C TYR A 5 -18.21 -11.33 -2.83
N ASP A 6 -18.50 -11.46 -1.54
CA ASP A 6 -18.82 -10.34 -0.66
C ASP A 6 -17.59 -9.45 -0.39
N TYR A 7 -16.41 -10.07 -0.33
CA TYR A 7 -15.13 -9.41 -0.08
C TYR A 7 -14.07 -9.88 -1.06
N ILE A 8 -13.20 -8.94 -1.45
CA ILE A 8 -11.98 -9.24 -2.20
C ILE A 8 -10.80 -8.52 -1.56
N PHE A 9 -9.64 -9.16 -1.61
CA PHE A 9 -8.40 -8.61 -1.12
C PHE A 9 -7.31 -8.75 -2.18
N TYR A 10 -6.53 -7.69 -2.33
CA TYR A 10 -5.29 -7.66 -3.07
C TYR A 10 -4.15 -8.03 -2.14
N CYS A 11 -3.22 -8.81 -2.62
CA CYS A 11 -2.00 -9.18 -1.92
C CYS A 11 -0.84 -9.22 -2.92
N ASP A 12 0.25 -8.52 -2.61
CA ASP A 12 1.46 -8.56 -3.43
C ASP A 12 2.02 -9.98 -3.52
N VAL A 13 2.59 -10.31 -4.67
CA VAL A 13 3.14 -11.66 -4.95
C VAL A 13 4.36 -12.00 -4.07
N ASP A 14 5.03 -11.01 -3.53
CA ASP A 14 6.17 -11.14 -2.62
C ASP A 14 5.77 -11.21 -1.13
N MET A 15 4.54 -11.59 -0.86
CA MET A 15 4.03 -11.76 0.50
C MET A 15 3.84 -13.24 0.86
N ARG A 16 4.09 -13.56 2.13
CA ARG A 16 3.92 -14.88 2.71
C ARG A 16 3.02 -14.84 3.93
N PHE A 17 1.97 -15.66 3.93
CA PHE A 17 1.12 -15.88 5.08
C PHE A 17 1.86 -16.73 6.11
N VAL A 18 2.03 -16.24 7.33
CA VAL A 18 2.80 -16.88 8.39
C VAL A 18 1.97 -17.19 9.63
N ASN A 19 0.74 -16.65 9.72
CA ASN A 19 -0.18 -16.91 10.80
C ASN A 19 -1.62 -16.91 10.29
N TYR A 20 -2.54 -17.37 11.12
CA TYR A 20 -3.97 -17.40 10.82
C TYR A 20 -4.51 -15.98 10.63
N ILE A 21 -5.34 -15.83 9.60
CA ILE A 21 -6.12 -14.63 9.33
C ILE A 21 -7.60 -15.00 9.50
N GLY A 22 -8.27 -14.34 10.43
CA GLY A 22 -9.69 -14.53 10.71
C GLY A 22 -10.53 -13.37 10.18
N ASP A 23 -11.64 -13.14 10.85
CA ASP A 23 -12.64 -12.14 10.47
C ASP A 23 -12.20 -10.70 10.72
N GLU A 24 -11.05 -10.49 11.36
CA GLU A 24 -10.50 -9.16 11.64
C GLU A 24 -10.21 -8.30 10.41
N ILE A 25 -10.10 -8.93 9.23
CA ILE A 25 -9.89 -8.21 7.95
C ILE A 25 -11.19 -7.65 7.37
N PHE A 26 -12.34 -8.13 7.80
CA PHE A 26 -13.63 -7.72 7.26
C PHE A 26 -14.14 -6.43 7.93
N GLY A 27 -14.78 -5.60 7.13
CA GLY A 27 -15.44 -4.36 7.56
C GLY A 27 -16.53 -3.95 6.57
N ASP A 28 -17.33 -2.95 6.91
CA ASP A 28 -18.46 -2.50 6.08
C ASP A 28 -18.06 -1.57 4.93
N GLY A 29 -16.82 -1.67 4.46
CA GLY A 29 -16.29 -0.86 3.37
C GLY A 29 -14.91 -1.32 2.96
N LEU A 30 -14.01 -0.35 2.74
CA LEU A 30 -12.62 -0.62 2.43
C LEU A 30 -11.83 -1.07 3.67
N THR A 31 -10.87 -1.96 3.44
CA THR A 31 -9.87 -2.39 4.40
C THR A 31 -8.50 -1.92 3.92
N ALA A 32 -7.78 -1.20 4.76
CA ALA A 32 -6.43 -0.72 4.48
C ALA A 32 -5.47 -1.13 5.59
N THR A 33 -4.23 -1.43 5.25
CA THR A 33 -3.20 -1.85 6.20
C THR A 33 -2.24 -0.72 6.49
N GLN A 34 -2.05 -0.41 7.76
CA GLN A 34 -1.13 0.64 8.20
C GLN A 34 0.32 0.28 7.81
N HIS A 35 1.02 1.23 7.19
CA HIS A 35 2.38 1.00 6.74
C HIS A 35 3.35 0.90 7.94
N PRO A 36 4.21 -0.13 8.03
CA PRO A 36 5.07 -0.40 9.19
C PRO A 36 5.95 0.78 9.57
N MET A 37 6.61 1.41 8.59
CA MET A 37 7.52 2.53 8.83
C MET A 37 6.84 3.70 9.53
N TYR A 38 5.58 3.97 9.20
CA TYR A 38 4.82 5.09 9.75
C TYR A 38 4.03 4.72 11.01
N ALA A 39 3.85 3.43 11.26
CA ALA A 39 3.27 2.94 12.50
C ALA A 39 4.28 2.89 13.66
N PHE A 40 5.54 2.55 13.34
CA PHE A 40 6.56 2.30 14.37
C PHE A 40 7.55 3.44 14.56
N LYS A 41 7.82 4.21 13.52
CA LYS A 41 8.78 5.32 13.55
C LYS A 41 8.05 6.59 13.13
N ARG A 42 8.39 7.70 13.76
CA ARG A 42 8.00 9.02 13.28
C ARG A 42 9.01 9.43 12.21
N PRO A 43 8.75 9.23 10.93
CA PRO A 43 9.70 9.65 9.91
C PRO A 43 9.79 11.17 9.90
N LEU A 44 10.99 11.68 9.63
CA LEU A 44 11.23 13.12 9.50
C LEU A 44 10.68 13.69 8.18
N TRP A 45 10.15 12.84 7.31
CA TRP A 45 9.65 13.21 5.98
C TRP A 45 8.29 12.55 5.72
N MET A 46 7.48 13.23 4.94
CA MET A 46 6.14 12.76 4.59
C MET A 46 6.21 11.77 3.42
N PRO A 47 5.45 10.66 3.48
CA PRO A 47 5.47 9.64 2.42
C PRO A 47 4.72 10.05 1.16
N PHE A 48 3.89 11.08 1.26
CA PHE A 48 2.98 11.48 0.20
C PHE A 48 3.69 12.04 -1.04
N ASP A 49 3.01 11.97 -2.17
CA ASP A 49 3.53 12.51 -3.41
C ASP A 49 3.68 14.03 -3.33
N PRO A 50 4.88 14.59 -3.61
CA PRO A 50 5.15 16.01 -3.45
C PRO A 50 4.74 16.84 -4.66
N ASN A 51 4.42 16.21 -5.82
CA ASN A 51 4.13 16.91 -7.06
C ASN A 51 2.66 17.40 -7.10
N PRO A 52 2.39 18.71 -7.05
CA PRO A 52 1.03 19.23 -7.06
C PRO A 52 0.24 18.96 -8.35
N GLU A 53 0.92 18.56 -9.42
CA GLU A 53 0.29 18.19 -10.69
C GLU A 53 -0.09 16.70 -10.77
N SER A 54 0.37 15.89 -9.80
CA SER A 54 0.00 14.47 -9.71
C SER A 54 -1.41 14.30 -9.14
N GLU A 55 -2.12 13.32 -9.66
CA GLU A 55 -3.40 12.89 -9.11
C GLU A 55 -3.25 12.25 -7.71
N ALA A 56 -2.03 11.85 -7.35
CA ALA A 56 -1.70 11.33 -6.02
C ALA A 56 -1.29 12.43 -5.02
N TYR A 57 -1.28 13.70 -5.44
CA TYR A 57 -0.87 14.80 -4.57
C TYR A 57 -1.80 15.00 -3.37
N ILE A 58 -1.20 15.15 -2.20
CA ILE A 58 -1.91 15.49 -0.95
C ILE A 58 -1.32 16.79 -0.40
N LYS A 59 -2.09 17.87 -0.48
CA LYS A 59 -1.65 19.26 -0.20
C LYS A 59 -1.25 19.50 1.23
N GLN A 60 -1.41 18.91 2.15
CA GLN A 60 -1.03 18.95 3.58
C GLN A 60 -1.63 17.74 4.27
N PRO A 61 -0.90 16.68 4.30
CA PRO A 61 -1.40 15.46 4.90
C PRO A 61 -1.48 15.63 6.41
N GLY A 62 -2.68 15.91 6.87
CA GLY A 62 -3.00 16.03 8.27
C GLY A 62 -2.67 17.40 8.85
N THR A 63 -3.66 18.00 9.47
CA THR A 63 -3.42 19.08 10.43
C THR A 63 -2.70 18.46 11.61
N LEU A 64 -1.52 18.98 11.92
CA LEU A 64 -0.86 18.70 13.20
C LEU A 64 -1.83 19.21 14.27
N ILE A 65 -2.59 18.32 14.87
CA ILE A 65 -3.39 18.65 16.04
C ILE A 65 -2.42 18.68 17.19
N GLU A 66 -2.04 19.87 17.62
CA GLU A 66 -1.27 20.08 18.83
C GLU A 66 -2.20 19.81 20.03
N SER A 67 -1.85 18.79 20.80
CA SER A 67 -2.37 18.65 22.16
C SER A 67 -1.19 18.85 23.10
N GLU A 68 -1.28 19.84 23.97
CA GLU A 68 -0.28 20.18 24.98
C GLU A 68 1.12 20.48 24.41
N GLY A 69 1.20 21.16 23.25
CA GLY A 69 2.48 21.57 22.66
C GLY A 69 3.27 20.43 22.03
N LYS A 70 2.65 19.26 21.81
CA LYS A 70 3.24 18.15 21.08
C LYS A 70 2.42 17.83 19.84
N PRO A 71 3.03 17.65 18.66
CA PRO A 71 2.32 17.21 17.47
C PRO A 71 1.72 15.84 17.73
N LEU A 72 0.40 15.74 17.81
CA LEU A 72 -0.31 14.52 18.20
C LEU A 72 -0.70 13.64 17.01
N PHE A 73 -0.64 14.13 15.80
CA PHE A 73 -1.17 13.42 14.64
C PHE A 73 -0.19 13.35 13.49
N MET A 74 0.27 12.14 13.22
CA MET A 74 0.75 11.80 11.87
C MET A 74 -0.43 11.25 11.11
N PRO A 75 -0.70 11.73 9.88
CA PRO A 75 -1.71 11.13 9.05
C PRO A 75 -1.38 9.64 8.86
N LEU A 76 -2.40 8.81 8.94
CA LEU A 76 -2.23 7.39 8.65
C LEU A 76 -1.74 7.25 7.22
N TYR A 77 -0.67 6.49 7.04
CA TYR A 77 -0.18 6.08 5.74
C TYR A 77 -0.37 4.58 5.60
N PHE A 78 -0.95 4.17 4.49
CA PHE A 78 -1.33 2.79 4.24
C PHE A 78 -0.42 2.15 3.21
N ALA A 79 -0.01 0.91 3.49
CA ALA A 79 0.77 0.11 2.56
C ALA A 79 -0.11 -0.40 1.41
N GLY A 80 0.46 -0.44 0.21
CA GLY A 80 -0.20 -0.96 -0.98
C GLY A 80 -0.28 -2.49 -1.02
N GLY A 81 0.60 -3.19 -0.30
CA GLY A 81 0.80 -4.62 -0.49
C GLY A 81 -0.32 -5.54 0.01
N PHE A 82 -1.12 -5.13 1.01
CA PHE A 82 -2.32 -5.87 1.43
C PHE A 82 -3.46 -4.92 1.71
N GLN A 83 -4.51 -5.00 0.89
CA GLN A 83 -5.65 -4.11 0.93
C GLN A 83 -6.87 -4.79 0.30
N GLY A 84 -8.08 -4.26 0.57
CA GLY A 84 -9.29 -4.87 0.03
C GLY A 84 -10.56 -4.30 0.63
N GLY A 85 -11.54 -5.17 0.89
CA GLY A 85 -12.79 -4.83 1.53
C GLY A 85 -14.02 -5.40 0.80
N LYS A 86 -15.20 -4.80 1.04
CA LYS A 86 -16.41 -5.17 0.30
C LYS A 86 -16.16 -5.04 -1.19
N THR A 87 -16.51 -6.09 -1.93
CA THR A 87 -16.19 -6.22 -3.36
C THR A 87 -16.60 -5.02 -4.18
N GLU A 88 -17.81 -4.51 -4.01
CA GLU A 88 -18.28 -3.36 -4.77
C GLU A 88 -17.43 -2.10 -4.48
N LYS A 89 -17.12 -1.86 -3.20
CA LYS A 89 -16.33 -0.71 -2.77
C LYS A 89 -14.90 -0.78 -3.25
N TYR A 90 -14.30 -1.97 -3.19
CA TYR A 90 -12.92 -2.14 -3.65
C TYR A 90 -12.80 -2.06 -5.18
N LEU A 91 -13.74 -2.62 -5.94
CA LEU A 91 -13.76 -2.49 -7.41
C LEU A 91 -14.02 -1.04 -7.86
N GLU A 92 -14.85 -0.29 -7.13
CA GLU A 92 -15.03 1.15 -7.36
C GLU A 92 -13.73 1.91 -7.13
N ALA A 93 -13.06 1.68 -5.98
CA ALA A 93 -11.77 2.27 -5.66
C ALA A 93 -10.71 1.95 -6.73
N ALA A 94 -10.55 0.69 -7.09
CA ALA A 94 -9.59 0.26 -8.12
C ALA A 94 -9.83 0.94 -9.47
N LYS A 95 -11.10 1.10 -9.88
CA LYS A 95 -11.45 1.81 -11.11
C LYS A 95 -11.11 3.30 -11.08
N ILE A 96 -11.30 3.95 -9.94
CA ILE A 96 -10.97 5.37 -9.77
C ILE A 96 -9.45 5.54 -9.77
N ILE A 97 -8.74 4.73 -8.99
CA ILE A 97 -7.29 4.75 -8.88
C ILE A 97 -6.62 4.48 -10.24
N SER A 98 -7.12 3.50 -11.01
CA SER A 98 -6.62 3.26 -12.37
C SER A 98 -6.70 4.52 -13.24
N LYS A 99 -7.82 5.26 -13.19
CA LYS A 99 -7.95 6.53 -13.94
C LYS A 99 -6.99 7.63 -13.46
N MET A 100 -6.72 7.68 -12.14
CA MET A 100 -5.74 8.62 -11.59
C MET A 100 -4.34 8.30 -12.12
N ILE A 101 -3.97 7.02 -12.12
CA ILE A 101 -2.69 6.53 -12.67
C ILE A 101 -2.60 6.85 -14.17
N ASP A 102 -3.62 6.52 -14.96
CA ASP A 102 -3.65 6.80 -16.40
C ASP A 102 -3.46 8.28 -16.70
N LYS A 103 -4.05 9.15 -15.88
CA LYS A 103 -3.92 10.61 -16.03
C LYS A 103 -2.49 11.08 -15.71
N ASP A 104 -1.84 10.54 -14.68
CA ASP A 104 -0.45 10.85 -14.40
C ASP A 104 0.49 10.30 -15.48
N LEU A 105 0.26 9.08 -15.96
CA LEU A 105 1.02 8.50 -17.06
C LEU A 105 0.88 9.33 -18.36
N SER A 106 -0.30 9.91 -18.62
CA SER A 106 -0.50 10.80 -19.78
C SER A 106 0.34 12.07 -19.72
N LYS A 107 0.77 12.46 -18.50
CA LYS A 107 1.69 13.57 -18.24
C LYS A 107 3.16 13.11 -18.14
N ASN A 108 3.47 11.85 -18.46
CA ASN A 108 4.77 11.20 -18.25
C ASN A 108 5.23 11.25 -16.79
N TYR A 109 4.30 11.16 -15.86
CA TYR A 109 4.59 11.17 -14.44
C TYR A 109 4.26 9.83 -13.78
N ILE A 110 5.16 9.37 -12.91
CA ILE A 110 4.95 8.21 -12.04
C ILE A 110 5.01 8.73 -10.61
N ALA A 111 3.95 8.52 -9.85
CA ALA A 111 3.88 8.94 -8.46
C ALA A 111 4.98 8.27 -7.60
N ARG A 112 5.39 8.95 -6.53
CA ARG A 112 6.54 8.58 -5.67
C ARG A 112 6.58 7.11 -5.28
N TRP A 113 5.45 6.54 -4.90
CA TRP A 113 5.30 5.13 -4.51
C TRP A 113 4.30 4.41 -5.42
N ASN A 114 4.33 4.72 -6.70
CA ASN A 114 3.46 4.12 -7.71
C ASN A 114 1.96 4.18 -7.32
N ASP A 115 1.29 3.05 -7.37
CA ASP A 115 -0.13 2.87 -7.02
C ASP A 115 -0.42 3.12 -5.53
N GLU A 116 0.54 2.84 -4.63
CA GLU A 116 0.39 3.13 -3.20
C GLU A 116 0.17 4.62 -2.93
N SER A 117 0.81 5.53 -3.68
CA SER A 117 0.56 6.96 -3.57
C SER A 117 -0.87 7.32 -3.93
N HIS A 118 -1.42 6.73 -5.00
CA HIS A 118 -2.80 6.96 -5.43
C HIS A 118 -3.80 6.32 -4.48
N TRP A 119 -3.48 5.14 -3.93
CA TRP A 119 -4.28 4.49 -2.90
C TRP A 119 -4.42 5.38 -1.66
N ASN A 120 -3.32 5.93 -1.17
CA ASN A 120 -3.34 6.84 -0.03
C ASN A 120 -4.13 8.12 -0.34
N LYS A 121 -3.99 8.70 -1.54
CA LYS A 121 -4.79 9.85 -1.97
C LYS A 121 -6.28 9.52 -1.99
N TYR A 122 -6.67 8.38 -2.54
CA TYR A 122 -8.06 7.94 -2.57
C TYR A 122 -8.64 7.78 -1.16
N LEU A 123 -7.87 7.20 -0.24
CA LEU A 123 -8.30 6.98 1.15
C LEU A 123 -8.44 8.27 1.97
N MET A 124 -7.80 9.37 1.59
CA MET A 124 -8.03 10.66 2.23
C MET A 124 -9.48 11.14 2.06
N ASP A 125 -10.04 10.90 0.89
CA ASP A 125 -11.40 11.31 0.55
C ASP A 125 -12.44 10.20 0.87
N ASN A 126 -11.96 8.95 0.98
CA ASN A 126 -12.77 7.75 1.22
C ASN A 126 -12.16 6.89 2.35
N PRO A 127 -12.31 7.30 3.62
CA PRO A 127 -11.67 6.63 4.74
C PRO A 127 -12.01 5.13 4.81
N PRO A 128 -11.04 4.26 5.12
CA PRO A 128 -11.30 2.84 5.23
C PRO A 128 -12.19 2.53 6.44
N ALA A 129 -13.16 1.63 6.26
CA ALA A 129 -14.01 1.14 7.35
C ALA A 129 -13.24 0.22 8.30
N ARG A 130 -12.14 -0.39 7.83
CA ARG A 130 -11.27 -1.25 8.61
C ARG A 130 -9.81 -0.85 8.40
N VAL A 131 -9.12 -0.57 9.49
CA VAL A 131 -7.67 -0.34 9.50
C VAL A 131 -6.99 -1.53 10.16
N LEU A 132 -6.14 -2.20 9.40
CA LEU A 132 -5.31 -3.30 9.89
C LEU A 132 -3.98 -2.78 10.41
N THR A 133 -3.45 -3.49 11.41
CA THR A 133 -2.11 -3.21 11.94
C THR A 133 -1.01 -3.63 10.95
N PRO A 134 0.23 -3.20 11.15
CA PRO A 134 1.37 -3.64 10.33
C PRO A 134 1.63 -5.15 10.32
N SER A 135 0.96 -5.93 11.18
CA SER A 135 1.02 -7.41 11.17
C SER A 135 0.71 -8.01 9.79
N PHE A 136 -0.04 -7.30 8.95
CA PHE A 136 -0.48 -7.77 7.63
C PHE A 136 0.44 -7.33 6.47
N VAL A 137 1.49 -6.57 6.74
CA VAL A 137 2.53 -6.17 5.77
C VAL A 137 3.89 -6.10 6.49
N TYR A 138 4.19 -7.11 7.26
CA TYR A 138 5.35 -7.13 8.14
C TYR A 138 6.63 -7.40 7.34
N PRO A 139 7.64 -6.50 7.32
CA PRO A 139 8.87 -6.75 6.57
C PRO A 139 9.68 -7.90 7.17
N ASP A 140 10.12 -8.86 6.34
CA ASP A 140 10.90 -10.03 6.80
C ASP A 140 12.25 -9.63 7.40
N SER A 141 12.89 -8.58 6.85
CA SER A 141 14.14 -8.03 7.37
C SER A 141 14.04 -7.54 8.82
N LEU A 142 12.82 -7.39 9.32
CA LEU A 142 12.54 -6.87 10.65
C LEU A 142 12.12 -7.97 11.63
N ILE A 143 11.92 -9.21 11.16
CA ILE A 143 11.48 -10.32 12.02
C ILE A 143 12.48 -10.59 13.14
N GLU A 144 13.77 -10.53 12.87
CA GLU A 144 14.81 -10.77 13.89
C GLU A 144 15.00 -9.56 14.82
N GLU A 145 14.83 -8.35 14.30
CA GLU A 145 15.08 -7.11 15.01
C GLU A 145 13.86 -6.60 15.79
N TYR A 146 12.65 -6.95 15.35
CA TYR A 146 11.37 -6.41 15.83
C TYR A 146 10.57 -7.35 16.72
N TYR A 147 11.02 -8.55 16.99
CA TYR A 147 10.50 -9.32 18.13
C TYR A 147 10.79 -8.62 19.46
N LYS A 148 11.63 -7.58 19.44
CA LYS A 148 11.71 -6.64 20.55
C LYS A 148 10.60 -5.61 20.37
N PRO A 149 9.67 -5.45 21.34
CA PRO A 149 8.58 -4.47 21.23
C PRO A 149 9.16 -3.08 21.05
N ILE A 150 9.15 -2.59 19.80
CA ILE A 150 9.48 -1.20 19.53
C ILE A 150 8.28 -0.40 19.96
N TRP A 151 8.47 0.51 20.89
CA TRP A 151 7.44 1.41 21.42
C TRP A 151 6.26 0.72 22.13
N GLY A 152 6.44 -0.45 22.71
CA GLY A 152 5.39 -1.17 23.45
C GLY A 152 4.28 -1.77 22.59
N CYS A 153 4.41 -1.74 21.27
CA CYS A 153 3.44 -2.32 20.35
C CYS A 153 3.92 -3.70 19.91
N ASN A 154 3.26 -4.74 20.39
CA ASN A 154 3.51 -6.11 19.95
C ASN A 154 2.53 -6.43 18.80
N TYR A 155 3.05 -6.38 17.56
CA TYR A 155 2.29 -6.79 16.37
C TYR A 155 2.87 -8.10 15.84
N PRO A 156 2.36 -9.26 16.25
CA PRO A 156 2.82 -10.54 15.70
C PRO A 156 2.55 -10.58 14.20
N PRO A 157 3.53 -10.97 13.36
CA PRO A 157 3.35 -11.00 11.92
C PRO A 157 2.28 -12.03 11.53
N LYS A 158 1.38 -11.62 10.65
CA LYS A 158 0.37 -12.47 9.99
C LYS A 158 0.68 -12.66 8.51
N ILE A 159 1.08 -11.60 7.84
CA ILE A 159 1.58 -11.61 6.47
C ILE A 159 2.93 -10.90 6.47
N VAL A 160 3.94 -11.56 5.91
CA VAL A 160 5.31 -11.06 5.84
C VAL A 160 5.63 -10.67 4.40
N THR A 161 6.09 -9.43 4.22
CA THR A 161 6.63 -8.95 2.95
C THR A 161 8.08 -9.37 2.82
N LEU A 162 8.39 -10.16 1.78
CA LEU A 162 9.71 -10.71 1.57
C LEU A 162 10.67 -9.63 1.05
N THR A 163 11.89 -9.61 1.58
CA THR A 163 12.93 -8.71 1.08
C THR A 163 13.25 -9.02 -0.38
N LYS A 164 13.04 -8.05 -1.24
CA LYS A 164 13.42 -8.15 -2.65
C LYS A 164 14.94 -8.20 -2.74
N LYS A 165 15.48 -9.40 -2.96
CA LYS A 165 16.88 -9.53 -3.35
C LYS A 165 16.96 -9.01 -4.80
N PHE A 166 17.29 -7.75 -4.96
CA PHE A 166 17.68 -7.23 -6.26
C PHE A 166 18.99 -7.92 -6.67
N THR A 167 18.88 -9.12 -7.23
CA THR A 167 19.93 -9.58 -8.09
C THR A 167 19.92 -8.64 -9.29
N THR A 168 20.91 -7.79 -9.40
CA THR A 168 21.24 -7.04 -10.62
C THR A 168 21.70 -8.03 -11.69
N ARG A 169 20.83 -8.97 -12.04
CA ARG A 169 21.02 -9.80 -13.22
C ARG A 169 20.67 -8.90 -14.39
N ILE A 170 21.70 -8.41 -15.06
CA ILE A 170 21.54 -7.78 -16.36
C ILE A 170 20.92 -8.84 -17.27
N LEU A 171 19.65 -8.64 -17.63
CA LEU A 171 18.96 -9.53 -18.56
C LEU A 171 19.74 -9.54 -19.87
N SER A 172 20.01 -10.72 -20.41
CA SER A 172 20.59 -10.85 -21.74
C SER A 172 19.72 -10.16 -22.78
N ALA A 173 20.30 -9.74 -23.89
CA ALA A 173 19.57 -9.11 -24.98
C ALA A 173 18.37 -9.97 -25.44
N GLN A 174 18.52 -11.29 -25.37
CA GLN A 174 17.48 -12.25 -25.74
C GLN A 174 16.31 -12.29 -24.74
N GLU A 175 16.59 -12.21 -23.44
CA GLU A 175 15.55 -12.11 -22.38
C GLU A 175 14.79 -10.77 -22.46
N GLN A 176 15.51 -9.68 -22.76
CA GLN A 176 14.90 -8.36 -22.99
C GLN A 176 13.99 -8.35 -24.23
N ALA A 177 14.41 -9.03 -25.31
CA ALA A 177 13.60 -9.15 -26.52
C ALA A 177 12.32 -9.98 -26.26
N THR A 178 12.43 -11.06 -25.47
CA THR A 178 11.29 -11.90 -25.07
C THR A 178 10.27 -11.10 -24.27
N LEU A 179 10.73 -10.30 -23.29
CA LEU A 179 9.86 -9.46 -22.47
C LEU A 179 9.17 -8.36 -23.30
N ARG A 180 9.87 -7.77 -24.29
CA ARG A 180 9.25 -6.80 -25.21
C ARG A 180 8.19 -7.46 -26.09
N GLY A 181 8.44 -8.67 -26.59
CA GLY A 181 7.44 -9.43 -27.37
C GLY A 181 6.20 -9.81 -26.55
N MET A 182 6.33 -10.03 -25.25
CA MET A 182 5.19 -10.27 -24.37
C MET A 182 4.32 -9.03 -24.10
N SER A 183 4.90 -7.83 -24.10
CA SER A 183 4.15 -6.59 -23.97
C SER A 183 3.26 -6.27 -25.18
N ASP A 184 3.58 -6.81 -26.34
CA ASP A 184 2.76 -6.63 -27.55
C ASP A 184 1.56 -7.58 -27.62
N LEU A 185 1.56 -8.65 -26.82
CA LEU A 185 0.43 -9.60 -26.73
C LEU A 185 -0.74 -9.08 -25.87
N THR A 186 -0.56 -8.00 -25.12
CA THR A 186 -1.61 -7.35 -24.33
C THR A 186 -2.45 -6.36 -25.13
N LYS A 187 -2.18 -6.23 -26.44
CA LYS A 187 -2.91 -5.34 -27.36
C LYS A 187 -3.94 -6.08 -28.25
N LEU A 188 -4.20 -7.36 -27.97
CA LEU A 188 -5.26 -8.16 -28.60
C LEU A 188 -6.49 -8.25 -27.63
#